data_9744635399edf36ce2330289df0a6345
#
_entry.id   9744635399edf36ce2330289df0a6345
#
_cell.length_a   1.000
_cell.length_b   1.000
_cell.length_c   1.000
_cell.angle_alpha   90.00
_cell.angle_beta   90.00
_cell.angle_gamma   90.00
#
_symmetry.space_group_name_H-M   'P 1'
#
loop_
_entity.id
_entity.type
_entity.pdbx_description
1 polymer ?
#
loop_
_entity_poly.entity_id
_entity_poly.type
_entity_poly.pdbx_seq_one_letter_code
_entity_poly.pdbx_strand_id
1 'polypeptide(L)'
;MKASTITNKSGWRIQIGTVLLLLLIWQGLSMYFSALLIPSPVETLFAVFHMIKSGELLGPLLLSGGRMLIGFFTGMGIAITCGVLAGYFSWLYEAFRPVVSLILGIPPIILVVLAMVWFGTGGMTPILVIAVLVFPTFFLNTANGWRAIDRQLLEMAAVYRCSKFTVLRQIILPSLAVPVITAISLAAGSTIRKIGRASCRERV
;
A
#
# COMPACT_ATOMS: atom_id res chain seq x y z
N MET A 1 28.72 -8.10 -18.85
CA MET A 1 28.76 -8.74 -17.51
C MET A 1 27.63 -9.75 -17.43
N LYS A 2 27.94 -11.05 -17.39
CA LYS A 2 26.95 -12.14 -17.33
C LYS A 2 26.37 -12.20 -15.92
N ALA A 3 25.09 -11.90 -15.76
CA ALA A 3 24.36 -12.22 -14.55
C ALA A 3 24.20 -13.74 -14.48
N SER A 4 25.00 -14.39 -13.67
CA SER A 4 24.86 -15.81 -13.38
C SER A 4 23.62 -16.01 -12.52
N THR A 5 22.54 -16.45 -13.12
CA THR A 5 21.37 -16.99 -12.45
C THR A 5 21.79 -18.32 -11.80
N ILE A 6 22.32 -18.24 -10.58
CA ILE A 6 22.59 -19.43 -9.78
C ILE A 6 21.25 -19.93 -9.26
N THR A 7 20.58 -20.79 -10.01
CA THR A 7 19.52 -21.66 -9.50
C THR A 7 20.15 -22.68 -8.56
N ASN A 8 20.44 -22.25 -7.36
CA ASN A 8 21.12 -23.08 -6.37
C ASN A 8 20.10 -23.98 -5.66
N LYS A 9 20.00 -25.26 -6.05
CA LYS A 9 19.30 -26.30 -5.30
C LYS A 9 19.75 -26.39 -3.83
N SER A 10 20.95 -25.91 -3.50
CA SER A 10 21.47 -25.74 -2.13
C SER A 10 20.75 -24.64 -1.38
N GLY A 11 20.32 -23.55 -2.03
CA GLY A 11 19.61 -22.44 -1.39
C GLY A 11 18.27 -22.85 -0.77
N TRP A 12 17.51 -23.71 -1.45
CA TRP A 12 16.24 -24.21 -0.91
C TRP A 12 16.42 -25.02 0.39
N ARG A 13 17.44 -25.90 0.45
CA ARG A 13 17.74 -26.69 1.65
C ARG A 13 18.10 -25.81 2.83
N ILE A 14 18.86 -24.74 2.59
CA ILE A 14 19.23 -23.75 3.61
C ILE A 14 17.97 -22.97 4.05
N GLN A 15 17.12 -22.55 3.12
CA GLN A 15 15.87 -21.85 3.42
C GLN A 15 14.91 -22.71 4.26
N ILE A 16 14.72 -23.97 3.87
CA ILE A 16 13.91 -24.93 4.64
C ILE A 16 14.51 -25.15 6.02
N GLY A 17 15.82 -25.34 6.12
CA GLY A 17 16.52 -25.50 7.39
C GLY A 17 16.35 -24.30 8.30
N THR A 18 16.41 -23.08 7.76
CA THR A 18 16.16 -21.84 8.52
C THR A 18 14.74 -21.76 9.02
N VAL A 19 13.75 -22.10 8.18
CA VAL A 19 12.32 -22.09 8.57
C VAL A 19 12.06 -23.14 9.66
N LEU A 20 12.61 -24.35 9.52
CA LEU A 20 12.50 -25.39 10.54
C LEU A 20 13.16 -24.97 11.87
N LEU A 21 14.34 -24.35 11.81
CA LEU A 21 15.02 -23.83 12.99
C LEU A 21 14.16 -22.78 13.71
N LEU A 22 13.57 -21.84 12.94
CA LEU A 22 12.68 -20.81 13.51
C LEU A 22 11.43 -21.42 14.15
N LEU A 23 10.83 -22.43 13.52
CA LEU A 23 9.69 -23.15 14.10
C LEU A 23 10.06 -23.91 15.38
N LEU A 24 11.25 -24.51 15.44
CA LEU A 24 11.74 -25.17 16.65
C LEU A 24 12.02 -24.17 17.78
N ILE A 25 12.61 -23.02 17.47
CA ILE A 25 12.80 -21.94 18.45
C ILE A 25 11.44 -21.45 18.96
N TRP A 26 10.47 -21.23 18.07
CA TRP A 26 9.12 -20.82 18.46
C TRP A 26 8.44 -21.87 19.35
N GLN A 27 8.52 -23.14 18.99
CA GLN A 27 7.98 -24.23 19.82
C GLN A 27 8.66 -24.30 21.20
N GLY A 28 9.99 -24.12 21.25
CA GLY A 28 10.75 -24.09 22.52
C GLY A 28 10.36 -22.91 23.41
N LEU A 29 10.18 -21.71 22.82
CA LEU A 29 9.71 -20.53 23.54
C LEU A 29 8.27 -20.72 24.06
N SER A 30 7.39 -21.35 23.27
CA SER A 30 6.03 -21.65 23.70
C SER A 30 5.93 -22.61 24.88
N MET A 31 6.91 -23.50 25.04
CA MET A 31 6.97 -24.40 26.20
C MET A 31 7.46 -23.70 27.49
N TYR A 32 8.22 -22.61 27.32
CA TYR A 32 8.78 -21.86 28.47
C TYR A 32 7.82 -20.76 28.95
N PHE A 33 7.01 -20.18 28.04
CA PHE A 33 6.05 -19.12 28.36
C PHE A 33 4.63 -19.68 28.39
N SER A 34 3.73 -19.05 29.15
CA SER A 34 2.30 -19.46 29.16
C SER A 34 1.68 -19.29 27.78
N ALA A 35 0.74 -20.15 27.41
CA ALA A 35 0.02 -20.11 26.14
C ALA A 35 -0.68 -18.75 25.87
N LEU A 36 -0.95 -17.97 26.91
CA LEU A 36 -1.49 -16.62 26.81
C LEU A 36 -0.50 -15.60 26.19
N LEU A 37 0.81 -15.81 26.39
CA LEU A 37 1.85 -14.90 25.89
C LEU A 37 2.40 -15.37 24.54
N ILE A 38 2.69 -16.67 24.42
CA ILE A 38 3.25 -17.26 23.20
C ILE A 38 2.52 -18.60 22.93
N PRO A 39 1.44 -18.60 22.13
CA PRO A 39 0.77 -19.84 21.73
C PRO A 39 1.72 -20.70 20.90
N SER A 40 1.56 -22.02 20.96
CA SER A 40 2.37 -22.92 20.16
C SER A 40 2.03 -22.83 18.67
N PRO A 41 2.96 -23.14 17.75
CA PRO A 41 2.68 -23.18 16.31
C PRO A 41 1.51 -24.10 15.98
N VAL A 42 1.38 -25.21 16.69
CA VAL A 42 0.34 -26.20 16.50
C VAL A 42 -1.01 -25.66 16.94
N GLU A 43 -1.12 -25.05 18.12
CA GLU A 43 -2.34 -24.39 18.60
C GLU A 43 -2.79 -23.28 17.68
N THR A 44 -1.83 -22.48 17.18
CA THR A 44 -2.12 -21.40 16.22
C THR A 44 -2.72 -21.96 14.93
N LEU A 45 -2.16 -23.05 14.38
CA LEU A 45 -2.71 -23.71 13.19
C LEU A 45 -4.11 -24.27 13.44
N PHE A 46 -4.33 -24.94 14.57
CA PHE A 46 -5.66 -25.46 14.94
C PHE A 46 -6.68 -24.32 15.13
N ALA A 47 -6.30 -23.23 15.78
CA ALA A 47 -7.17 -22.07 15.95
C ALA A 47 -7.56 -21.44 14.60
N VAL A 48 -6.60 -21.24 13.70
CA VAL A 48 -6.87 -20.75 12.34
C VAL A 48 -7.79 -21.70 11.58
N PHE A 49 -7.52 -22.99 11.63
CA PHE A 49 -8.36 -23.99 10.96
C PHE A 49 -9.79 -24.02 11.51
N HIS A 50 -9.94 -23.92 12.83
CA HIS A 50 -11.24 -23.82 13.49
C HIS A 50 -12.00 -22.57 13.07
N MET A 51 -11.34 -21.41 13.05
CA MET A 51 -11.94 -20.12 12.61
C MET A 51 -12.35 -20.15 11.13
N ILE A 52 -11.61 -20.86 10.28
CA ILE A 52 -12.00 -21.05 8.87
C ILE A 52 -13.24 -21.93 8.78
N LYS A 53 -13.27 -23.03 9.54
CA LYS A 53 -14.35 -24.00 9.51
C LYS A 53 -15.66 -23.47 10.15
N SER A 54 -15.55 -22.67 11.20
CA SER A 54 -16.70 -22.00 11.85
C SER A 54 -17.24 -20.80 11.06
N GLY A 55 -16.52 -20.33 10.02
CA GLY A 55 -16.92 -19.16 9.24
C GLY A 55 -16.72 -17.80 9.95
N GLU A 56 -16.23 -17.81 11.19
CA GLU A 56 -16.00 -16.60 12.00
C GLU A 56 -14.98 -15.63 11.39
N LEU A 57 -14.09 -16.14 10.51
CA LEU A 57 -13.08 -15.33 9.81
C LEU A 57 -13.68 -14.45 8.70
N LEU A 58 -14.76 -14.89 8.06
CA LEU A 58 -15.30 -14.22 6.87
C LEU A 58 -15.86 -12.83 7.18
N GLY A 59 -16.58 -12.69 8.29
CA GLY A 59 -17.15 -11.39 8.70
C GLY A 59 -16.09 -10.30 8.89
N PRO A 60 -15.10 -10.48 9.79
CA PRO A 60 -14.03 -9.52 10.00
C PRO A 60 -13.16 -9.27 8.74
N LEU A 61 -12.92 -10.31 7.93
CA LEU A 61 -12.15 -10.17 6.68
C LEU A 61 -12.88 -9.29 5.66
N LEU A 62 -14.17 -9.53 5.45
CA LEU A 62 -14.98 -8.73 4.52
C LEU A 62 -15.10 -7.28 4.99
N LEU A 63 -15.32 -7.08 6.29
CA LEU A 63 -15.42 -5.74 6.88
C LEU A 63 -14.10 -4.97 6.75
N SER A 64 -12.98 -5.60 7.14
CA SER A 64 -11.64 -4.98 7.04
C SER A 64 -11.22 -4.78 5.59
N GLY A 65 -11.49 -5.76 4.71
CA GLY A 65 -11.25 -5.65 3.28
C GLY A 65 -12.05 -4.53 2.63
N GLY A 66 -13.34 -4.42 2.97
CA GLY A 66 -14.20 -3.33 2.47
C GLY A 66 -13.69 -1.95 2.87
N ARG A 67 -13.35 -1.75 4.17
CA ARG A 67 -12.76 -0.50 4.67
C ARG A 67 -11.44 -0.17 3.97
N MET A 68 -10.60 -1.20 3.76
CA MET A 68 -9.34 -1.06 3.03
C MET A 68 -9.55 -0.56 1.61
N LEU A 69 -10.44 -1.21 0.87
CA LEU A 69 -10.73 -0.84 -0.51
C LEU A 69 -11.30 0.58 -0.61
N ILE A 70 -12.24 0.94 0.26
CA ILE A 70 -12.82 2.30 0.31
C ILE A 70 -11.70 3.32 0.56
N GLY A 71 -10.87 3.13 1.60
CA GLY A 71 -9.76 4.03 1.91
C GLY A 71 -8.72 4.12 0.79
N PHE A 72 -8.42 3.00 0.15
CA PHE A 72 -7.48 2.95 -0.97
C PHE A 72 -8.00 3.71 -2.20
N PHE A 73 -9.22 3.42 -2.64
CA PHE A 73 -9.77 4.06 -3.84
C PHE A 73 -10.09 5.53 -3.62
N THR A 74 -10.54 5.94 -2.44
CA THR A 74 -10.76 7.36 -2.12
C THR A 74 -9.43 8.11 -2.09
N GLY A 75 -8.41 7.58 -1.39
CA GLY A 75 -7.08 8.17 -1.35
C GLY A 75 -6.42 8.24 -2.73
N MET A 76 -6.53 7.18 -3.53
CA MET A 76 -6.05 7.11 -4.91
C MET A 76 -6.75 8.17 -5.79
N GLY A 77 -8.07 8.25 -5.76
CA GLY A 77 -8.84 9.19 -6.57
C GLY A 77 -8.46 10.65 -6.27
N ILE A 78 -8.41 11.02 -4.98
CA ILE A 78 -7.98 12.37 -4.57
C ILE A 78 -6.53 12.64 -4.97
N ALA A 79 -5.63 11.68 -4.77
CA ALA A 79 -4.22 11.85 -5.09
C ALA A 79 -3.97 11.98 -6.61
N ILE A 80 -4.65 11.21 -7.45
CA ILE A 80 -4.53 11.32 -8.90
C ILE A 80 -5.05 12.67 -9.39
N THR A 81 -6.22 13.11 -8.92
CA THR A 81 -6.76 14.42 -9.32
C THR A 81 -5.85 15.57 -8.90
N CYS A 82 -5.39 15.58 -7.65
CA CYS A 82 -4.40 16.56 -7.17
C CYS A 82 -3.07 16.44 -7.93
N GLY A 83 -2.61 15.23 -8.24
CA GLY A 83 -1.35 14.98 -8.96
C GLY A 83 -1.39 15.49 -10.40
N VAL A 84 -2.50 15.29 -11.12
CA VAL A 84 -2.70 15.84 -12.47
C VAL A 84 -2.71 17.36 -12.44
N LEU A 85 -3.46 17.96 -11.50
CA LEU A 85 -3.49 19.42 -11.34
C LEU A 85 -2.11 20.00 -10.98
N ALA A 86 -1.39 19.35 -10.08
CA ALA A 86 -0.04 19.74 -9.69
C ALA A 86 1.00 19.49 -10.81
N GLY A 87 0.78 18.51 -11.67
CA GLY A 87 1.57 18.30 -12.88
C GLY A 87 1.39 19.42 -13.88
N TYR A 88 0.14 19.89 -14.06
CA TYR A 88 -0.20 20.99 -14.96
C TYR A 88 0.22 22.36 -14.40
N PHE A 89 -0.02 22.65 -13.11
CA PHE A 89 0.34 23.91 -12.44
C PHE A 89 1.56 23.72 -11.56
N SER A 90 2.70 24.29 -11.95
CA SER A 90 3.97 24.15 -11.20
C SER A 90 3.89 24.71 -9.78
N TRP A 91 3.17 25.83 -9.56
CA TRP A 91 2.99 26.41 -8.25
C TRP A 91 2.25 25.47 -7.28
N LEU A 92 1.28 24.72 -7.80
CA LEU A 92 0.51 23.76 -7.00
C LEU A 92 1.39 22.58 -6.56
N TYR A 93 2.28 22.13 -7.43
CA TYR A 93 3.26 21.11 -7.08
C TYR A 93 4.18 21.56 -5.94
N GLU A 94 4.71 22.78 -6.03
CA GLU A 94 5.57 23.34 -4.99
C GLU A 94 4.80 23.52 -3.67
N ALA A 95 3.52 23.89 -3.70
CA ALA A 95 2.67 24.00 -2.53
C ALA A 95 2.40 22.64 -1.84
N PHE A 96 2.18 21.59 -2.63
CA PHE A 96 1.94 20.24 -2.08
C PHE A 96 3.21 19.51 -1.64
N ARG A 97 4.37 19.87 -2.19
CA ARG A 97 5.65 19.22 -1.89
C ARG A 97 5.98 19.12 -0.40
N PRO A 98 5.91 20.19 0.41
CA PRO A 98 6.17 20.10 1.85
C PRO A 98 5.16 19.19 2.56
N VAL A 99 3.88 19.26 2.22
CA VAL A 99 2.83 18.44 2.82
C VAL A 99 3.08 16.95 2.56
N VAL A 100 3.38 16.60 1.32
CA VAL A 100 3.71 15.23 0.92
C VAL A 100 4.98 14.74 1.63
N SER A 101 6.01 15.59 1.74
CA SER A 101 7.24 15.25 2.45
C SER A 101 7.01 15.02 3.94
N LEU A 102 6.16 15.81 4.57
CA LEU A 102 5.77 15.62 5.96
C LEU A 102 5.05 14.28 6.17
N ILE A 103 4.05 13.96 5.33
CA ILE A 103 3.33 12.69 5.44
C ILE A 103 4.26 11.49 5.27
N LEU A 104 5.23 11.56 4.34
CA LEU A 104 6.22 10.51 4.12
C LEU A 104 7.23 10.38 5.28
N GLY A 105 7.55 11.49 5.95
CA GLY A 105 8.47 11.51 7.09
C GLY A 105 7.85 11.01 8.39
N ILE A 106 6.52 11.05 8.52
CA ILE A 106 5.84 10.60 9.74
C ILE A 106 5.71 9.07 9.73
N PRO A 107 6.18 8.36 10.79
CA PRO A 107 5.94 6.92 10.92
C PRO A 107 4.43 6.61 10.88
N PRO A 108 3.98 5.61 10.10
CA PRO A 108 2.56 5.30 9.95
C PRO A 108 1.81 5.07 11.26
N ILE A 109 2.52 4.57 12.28
CA ILE A 109 1.92 4.31 13.59
C ILE A 109 1.43 5.59 14.29
N ILE A 110 2.16 6.70 14.09
CA ILE A 110 1.78 8.01 14.67
C ILE A 110 0.49 8.50 14.02
N LEU A 111 0.37 8.35 12.69
CA LEU A 111 -0.86 8.72 11.96
C LEU A 111 -2.05 7.87 12.42
N VAL A 112 -1.85 6.58 12.68
CA VAL A 112 -2.90 5.70 13.23
C VAL A 112 -3.36 6.19 14.59
N VAL A 113 -2.41 6.45 15.52
CA VAL A 113 -2.74 6.92 16.88
C VAL A 113 -3.45 8.27 16.84
N LEU A 114 -2.96 9.21 16.02
CA LEU A 114 -3.58 10.53 15.86
C LEU A 114 -5.01 10.43 15.32
N ALA A 115 -5.22 9.59 14.31
CA ALA A 115 -6.56 9.36 13.76
C ALA A 115 -7.49 8.70 14.78
N MET A 116 -7.00 7.78 15.63
CA MET A 116 -7.79 7.17 16.69
C MET A 116 -8.18 8.20 17.76
N VAL A 117 -7.31 9.15 18.08
CA VAL A 117 -7.61 10.24 19.04
C VAL A 117 -8.68 11.20 18.49
N TRP A 118 -8.62 11.52 17.19
CA TRP A 118 -9.55 12.48 16.58
C TRP A 118 -10.90 11.88 16.20
N PHE A 119 -10.90 10.65 15.66
CA PHE A 119 -12.08 9.99 15.07
C PHE A 119 -12.55 8.78 15.89
N GLY A 120 -11.87 8.48 17.00
CA GLY A 120 -12.16 7.30 17.81
C GLY A 120 -11.74 5.99 17.15
N THR A 121 -12.12 4.85 17.75
CA THR A 121 -11.83 3.49 17.28
C THR A 121 -12.84 2.98 16.24
N GLY A 122 -13.62 3.87 15.64
CA GLY A 122 -14.66 3.53 14.66
C GLY A 122 -14.15 3.09 13.30
N GLY A 123 -15.06 2.61 12.46
CA GLY A 123 -14.76 2.14 11.11
C GLY A 123 -14.21 3.19 10.15
N MET A 124 -14.37 4.49 10.45
CA MET A 124 -13.85 5.59 9.64
C MET A 124 -12.33 5.77 9.81
N THR A 125 -11.78 5.47 10.97
CA THR A 125 -10.36 5.64 11.28
C THR A 125 -9.44 4.87 10.32
N PRO A 126 -9.63 3.55 10.07
CA PRO A 126 -8.82 2.82 9.09
C PRO A 126 -8.93 3.39 7.67
N ILE A 127 -10.13 3.81 7.26
CA ILE A 127 -10.37 4.39 5.92
C ILE A 127 -9.54 5.66 5.72
N LEU A 128 -9.61 6.59 6.68
CA LEU A 128 -8.86 7.86 6.64
C LEU A 128 -7.36 7.64 6.66
N VAL A 129 -6.87 6.77 7.55
CA VAL A 129 -5.44 6.46 7.65
C VAL A 129 -4.91 5.88 6.34
N ILE A 130 -5.63 4.94 5.73
CA ILE A 130 -5.24 4.35 4.46
C ILE A 130 -5.23 5.42 3.36
N ALA A 131 -6.28 6.24 3.27
CA ALA A 131 -6.36 7.30 2.28
C ALA A 131 -5.18 8.29 2.38
N VAL A 132 -4.84 8.74 3.61
CA VAL A 132 -3.70 9.64 3.84
C VAL A 132 -2.37 8.98 3.50
N LEU A 133 -2.18 7.70 3.85
CA LEU A 133 -0.92 6.98 3.59
C LEU A 133 -0.70 6.62 2.12
N VAL A 134 -1.77 6.45 1.37
CA VAL A 134 -1.74 6.15 -0.07
C VAL A 134 -1.54 7.42 -0.89
N PHE A 135 -2.05 8.55 -0.41
CA PHE A 135 -2.02 9.84 -1.11
C PHE A 135 -0.63 10.25 -1.63
N PRO A 136 0.46 10.28 -0.82
CA PRO A 136 1.77 10.72 -1.30
C PRO A 136 2.30 9.91 -2.47
N THR A 137 2.11 8.59 -2.40
CA THR A 137 2.60 7.68 -3.44
C THR A 137 1.93 7.94 -4.78
N PHE A 138 0.61 8.06 -4.80
CA PHE A 138 -0.12 8.35 -6.04
C PHE A 138 0.10 9.78 -6.53
N PHE A 139 0.11 10.74 -5.63
CA PHE A 139 0.36 12.14 -5.96
C PHE A 139 1.70 12.33 -6.68
N LEU A 140 2.79 11.83 -6.08
CA LEU A 140 4.12 11.97 -6.66
C LEU A 140 4.26 11.25 -8.00
N ASN A 141 3.76 10.01 -8.09
CA ASN A 141 3.85 9.25 -9.33
C ASN A 141 3.02 9.91 -10.45
N THR A 142 1.83 10.42 -10.13
CA THR A 142 0.97 11.10 -11.12
C THR A 142 1.55 12.45 -11.54
N ALA A 143 1.98 13.27 -10.59
CA ALA A 143 2.55 14.59 -10.89
C ALA A 143 3.88 14.48 -11.67
N ASN A 144 4.75 13.54 -11.30
CA ASN A 144 5.99 13.28 -12.01
C ASN A 144 5.73 12.65 -13.38
N GLY A 145 4.74 11.75 -13.47
CA GLY A 145 4.31 11.17 -14.75
C GLY A 145 3.81 12.22 -15.73
N TRP A 146 3.02 13.20 -15.25
CA TRP A 146 2.60 14.34 -16.08
C TRP A 146 3.79 15.16 -16.59
N ARG A 147 4.74 15.45 -15.73
CA ARG A 147 5.95 16.25 -16.07
C ARG A 147 6.91 15.49 -16.98
N ALA A 148 6.87 14.16 -17.00
CA ALA A 148 7.68 13.31 -17.86
C ALA A 148 7.09 13.17 -19.29
N ILE A 149 5.90 13.71 -19.56
CA ILE A 149 5.32 13.71 -20.90
C ILE A 149 6.21 14.53 -21.82
N ASP A 150 6.59 13.93 -22.97
CA ASP A 150 7.41 14.58 -23.97
C ASP A 150 6.69 15.81 -24.56
N ARG A 151 7.31 16.98 -24.39
CA ARG A 151 6.78 18.25 -24.92
C ARG A 151 6.66 18.23 -26.43
N GLN A 152 7.53 17.51 -27.14
CA GLN A 152 7.50 17.39 -28.59
C GLN A 152 6.19 16.73 -29.06
N LEU A 153 5.67 15.74 -28.31
CA LEU A 153 4.38 15.13 -28.62
C LEU A 153 3.22 16.12 -28.45
N LEU A 154 3.28 16.99 -27.45
CA LEU A 154 2.27 18.02 -27.22
C LEU A 154 2.32 19.12 -28.29
N GLU A 155 3.52 19.54 -28.68
CA GLU A 155 3.73 20.50 -29.76
C GLU A 155 3.26 19.93 -31.12
N MET A 156 3.57 18.68 -31.42
CA MET A 156 3.08 18.00 -32.60
C MET A 156 1.56 17.95 -32.64
N ALA A 157 0.93 17.60 -31.52
CA ALA A 157 -0.54 17.59 -31.41
C ALA A 157 -1.15 18.97 -31.62
N ALA A 158 -0.46 20.05 -31.20
CA ALA A 158 -0.89 21.42 -31.42
C ALA A 158 -0.77 21.83 -32.91
N VAL A 159 0.32 21.44 -33.59
CA VAL A 159 0.52 21.69 -35.03
C VAL A 159 -0.59 20.99 -35.84
N TYR A 160 -0.92 19.75 -35.51
CA TYR A 160 -2.02 19.01 -36.14
C TYR A 160 -3.43 19.46 -35.69
N ARG A 161 -3.54 20.51 -34.86
CA ARG A 161 -4.81 21.02 -34.32
C ARG A 161 -5.68 19.92 -33.71
N CYS A 162 -5.06 18.95 -33.04
CA CYS A 162 -5.79 17.89 -32.37
C CYS A 162 -6.72 18.46 -31.29
N SER A 163 -7.91 17.88 -31.13
CA SER A 163 -8.83 18.30 -30.06
C SER A 163 -8.23 18.01 -28.69
N LYS A 164 -8.55 18.85 -27.70
CA LYS A 164 -8.09 18.64 -26.31
C LYS A 164 -8.45 17.24 -25.78
N PHE A 165 -9.58 16.72 -26.18
CA PHE A 165 -10.03 15.37 -25.81
C PHE A 165 -9.16 14.27 -26.43
N THR A 166 -8.76 14.46 -27.70
CA THR A 166 -7.85 13.53 -28.40
C THR A 166 -6.47 13.50 -27.74
N VAL A 167 -5.92 14.68 -27.40
CA VAL A 167 -4.64 14.81 -26.68
C VAL A 167 -4.72 14.14 -25.30
N LEU A 168 -5.82 14.36 -24.57
CA LEU A 168 -6.02 13.72 -23.27
C LEU A 168 -6.05 12.20 -23.38
N ARG A 169 -6.82 11.67 -24.35
CA ARG A 169 -7.05 10.23 -24.47
C ARG A 169 -5.87 9.48 -25.09
N GLN A 170 -5.17 10.08 -26.05
CA GLN A 170 -4.14 9.39 -26.84
C GLN A 170 -2.71 9.67 -26.37
N ILE A 171 -2.47 10.80 -25.70
CA ILE A 171 -1.12 11.17 -25.22
C ILE A 171 -1.07 11.12 -23.70
N ILE A 172 -1.95 11.86 -23.01
CA ILE A 172 -1.84 12.06 -21.57
C ILE A 172 -2.23 10.79 -20.80
N LEU A 173 -3.37 10.19 -21.12
CA LEU A 173 -3.88 9.01 -20.40
C LEU A 173 -2.94 7.81 -20.52
N PRO A 174 -2.40 7.43 -21.69
CA PRO A 174 -1.44 6.34 -21.79
C PRO A 174 -0.11 6.65 -21.09
N SER A 175 0.36 7.88 -21.17
CA SER A 175 1.60 8.30 -20.50
C SER A 175 1.49 8.25 -18.97
N LEU A 176 0.32 8.54 -18.41
CA LEU A 176 0.06 8.44 -16.97
C LEU A 176 -0.24 7.00 -16.52
N ALA A 177 -0.63 6.10 -17.42
CA ALA A 177 -0.96 4.73 -17.06
C ALA A 177 0.22 4.00 -16.39
N VAL A 178 1.43 4.14 -16.92
CA VAL A 178 2.63 3.50 -16.39
C VAL A 178 2.97 3.98 -14.96
N PRO A 179 3.09 5.30 -14.68
CA PRO A 179 3.27 5.81 -13.32
C PRO A 179 2.17 5.40 -12.35
N VAL A 180 0.91 5.39 -12.79
CA VAL A 180 -0.22 5.00 -11.95
C VAL A 180 -0.19 3.50 -11.63
N ILE A 181 0.09 2.63 -12.60
CA ILE A 181 0.26 1.18 -12.37
C ILE A 181 1.42 0.93 -11.39
N THR A 182 2.53 1.65 -11.54
CA THR A 182 3.66 1.58 -10.61
C THR A 182 3.22 2.01 -9.20
N ALA A 183 2.47 3.10 -9.08
CA ALA A 183 1.92 3.56 -7.81
C ALA A 183 0.96 2.54 -7.19
N ILE A 184 0.10 1.89 -7.97
CA ILE A 184 -0.79 0.82 -7.52
C ILE A 184 0.03 -0.33 -6.93
N SER A 185 1.05 -0.80 -7.63
CA SER A 185 1.91 -1.90 -7.18
C SER A 185 2.62 -1.57 -5.87
N LEU A 186 3.18 -0.36 -5.75
CA LEU A 186 3.85 0.12 -4.54
C LEU A 186 2.86 0.32 -3.37
N ALA A 187 1.72 0.94 -3.64
CA ALA A 187 0.70 1.23 -2.65
C ALA A 187 0.03 -0.06 -2.14
N ALA A 188 -0.33 -0.98 -3.03
CA ALA A 188 -0.92 -2.27 -2.65
C ALA A 188 0.01 -3.05 -1.72
N GLY A 189 1.29 -3.18 -2.08
CA GLY A 189 2.28 -3.85 -1.22
C GLY A 189 2.52 -3.16 0.11
N SER A 190 2.45 -1.82 0.17
CA SER A 190 2.57 -1.06 1.42
C SER A 190 1.31 -1.12 2.27
N THR A 191 0.13 -1.10 1.66
CA THR A 191 -1.17 -1.11 2.32
C THR A 191 -1.41 -2.44 3.02
N ILE A 192 -1.13 -3.57 2.36
CA ILE A 192 -1.25 -4.91 2.98
C ILE A 192 -0.38 -5.01 4.24
N ARG A 193 0.87 -4.52 4.20
CA ARG A 193 1.76 -4.53 5.36
C ARG A 193 1.27 -3.65 6.52
N LYS A 194 0.62 -2.52 6.22
CA LYS A 194 0.13 -1.57 7.23
C LYS A 194 -1.15 -2.04 7.91
N ILE A 195 -2.04 -2.74 7.19
CA ILE A 195 -3.30 -3.28 7.72
C ILE A 195 -3.05 -4.42 8.69
N GLY A 196 -2.11 -5.32 8.39
CA GLY A 196 -1.74 -6.38 9.32
C GLY A 196 -1.37 -5.85 10.70
N ARG A 197 -0.75 -4.65 10.78
CA ARG A 197 -0.40 -4.00 12.06
C ARG A 197 -1.59 -3.30 12.73
N ALA A 198 -2.49 -2.68 11.97
CA ALA A 198 -3.64 -1.97 12.52
C ALA A 198 -4.71 -2.96 13.04
N SER A 199 -4.99 -4.01 12.30
CA SER A 199 -6.00 -5.02 12.67
C SER A 199 -5.62 -5.85 13.90
N CYS A 200 -4.31 -6.06 14.16
CA CYS A 200 -3.86 -6.71 15.39
C CYS A 200 -4.07 -5.87 16.65
N ARG A 201 -4.21 -4.54 16.54
CA ARG A 201 -4.34 -3.63 17.69
C ARG A 201 -5.79 -3.37 18.10
N GLU A 202 -6.77 -3.59 17.22
CA GLU A 202 -8.20 -3.45 17.55
C GLU A 202 -8.75 -4.62 18.40
N ARG A 203 -7.96 -5.68 18.64
CA ARG A 203 -8.39 -6.89 19.37
C ARG A 203 -7.83 -7.03 20.79
N VAL A 204 -7.20 -5.96 21.35
CA VAL A 204 -6.72 -5.97 22.74
C VAL A 204 -7.59 -5.11 23.62
#